data_7663f10a400dcc967e78d2cde2e1dd75
#
_entry.id   7663f10a400dcc967e78d2cde2e1dd75
#
_cell.length_a   1.000
_cell.length_b   1.000
_cell.length_c   1.000
_cell.angle_alpha   90.00
_cell.angle_beta   90.00
_cell.angle_gamma   90.00
#
_symmetry.space_group_name_H-M   'P 1'
#
loop_
_entity.id
_entity.type
_entity.pdbx_description
1 polymer ?
#
loop_
_entity_poly.entity_id
_entity_poly.type
_entity_poly.pdbx_seq_one_letter_code
_entity_poly.pdbx_strand_id
1 'polypeptide(L)'
;MFNLSPRPGAFVINRLFAKSGGKITDQNTYESTKKKVLLKSDISYNSDKKRNTFDIYMPQNAKGPIPVIIWVHGGAYVGGNKTDVKEFATRIAHDAQVAVICPNYALAPDAQYPSQIHQINELVEDLLDHQAEYPSLDFNKIILGGDSAGAQIAAQYAAIQTNKVYANALNFKPLLSQQNLKGVISYCGPVNLQEKAHDKSNNLLLKAFTKTVAWSLLGTTDWKTNTHLKQASVVPAVTEKYPPTYITDGNTLSFAPEGEALAKRLKELNVPVSELFFSDSSKKIGHEYQFDYRTKEAQLCYEQTLQFIQENTLQH
;
A
#
# COMPACT_ATOMS: atom_id res chain seq x y z
N MET A 1 4.60 -23.49 22.43
CA MET A 1 4.85 -23.24 20.99
C MET A 1 4.89 -21.76 20.62
N PHE A 2 3.91 -20.94 21.03
CA PHE A 2 3.85 -19.51 20.69
C PHE A 2 4.99 -18.62 21.23
N ASN A 3 5.79 -19.11 22.16
CA ASN A 3 6.93 -18.35 22.71
C ASN A 3 8.27 -18.70 22.04
N LEU A 4 8.30 -19.68 21.14
CA LEU A 4 9.53 -20.16 20.49
C LEU A 4 9.61 -19.73 19.02
N SER A 5 8.47 -19.37 18.39
CA SER A 5 8.41 -18.98 17.00
C SER A 5 7.15 -18.14 16.72
N PRO A 6 7.21 -17.12 15.84
CA PRO A 6 6.04 -16.34 15.43
C PRO A 6 5.12 -17.13 14.48
N ARG A 7 5.61 -18.23 13.86
CA ARG A 7 4.90 -18.98 12.80
C ARG A 7 3.48 -19.41 13.15
N PRO A 8 3.18 -19.98 14.33
CA PRO A 8 1.82 -20.37 14.66
C PRO A 8 0.85 -19.19 14.72
N GLY A 9 1.29 -18.07 15.31
CA GLY A 9 0.50 -16.84 15.38
C GLY A 9 0.30 -16.21 14.00
N ALA A 10 1.36 -16.12 13.20
CA ALA A 10 1.30 -15.63 11.83
C ALA A 10 0.36 -16.47 10.96
N PHE A 11 0.38 -17.79 11.11
CA PHE A 11 -0.54 -18.69 10.41
C PHE A 11 -2.01 -18.40 10.75
N VAL A 12 -2.33 -18.19 12.03
CA VAL A 12 -3.70 -17.84 12.45
C VAL A 12 -4.12 -16.51 11.85
N ILE A 13 -3.26 -15.49 11.92
CA ILE A 13 -3.53 -14.16 11.33
C ILE A 13 -3.75 -14.27 9.83
N ASN A 14 -2.87 -14.99 9.11
CA ASN A 14 -3.01 -15.22 7.67
C ASN A 14 -4.36 -15.87 7.33
N ARG A 15 -4.79 -16.89 8.08
CA ARG A 15 -6.07 -17.55 7.89
C ARG A 15 -7.27 -16.63 8.14
N LEU A 16 -7.16 -15.69 9.06
CA LEU A 16 -8.19 -14.68 9.30
C LEU A 16 -8.31 -13.73 8.10
N PHE A 17 -7.19 -13.21 7.60
CA PHE A 17 -7.18 -12.37 6.41
C PHE A 17 -7.70 -13.11 5.16
N ALA A 18 -7.30 -14.36 4.94
CA ALA A 18 -7.79 -15.15 3.82
C ALA A 18 -9.32 -15.38 3.84
N LYS A 19 -9.97 -15.31 5.01
CA LYS A 19 -11.43 -15.40 5.13
C LYS A 19 -12.13 -14.05 4.93
N SER A 20 -11.49 -12.95 5.24
CA SER A 20 -12.06 -11.60 5.17
C SER A 20 -11.72 -10.87 3.88
N GLY A 21 -10.55 -11.11 3.29
CA GLY A 21 -10.07 -10.46 2.09
C GLY A 21 -10.90 -10.75 0.83
N GLY A 22 -10.84 -9.84 -0.12
CA GLY A 22 -11.44 -10.01 -1.45
C GLY A 22 -12.97 -10.06 -1.49
N LYS A 23 -13.68 -9.70 -0.43
CA LYS A 23 -15.13 -9.62 -0.41
C LYS A 23 -15.59 -8.43 -1.22
N ILE A 24 -16.55 -8.69 -2.12
CA ILE A 24 -17.24 -7.64 -2.86
C ILE A 24 -18.30 -7.01 -1.95
N THR A 25 -18.25 -5.71 -1.78
CA THR A 25 -19.19 -4.97 -0.93
C THR A 25 -20.33 -4.32 -1.71
N ASP A 26 -20.09 -3.96 -2.97
CA ASP A 26 -21.10 -3.48 -3.92
C ASP A 26 -21.10 -4.36 -5.17
N GLN A 27 -21.83 -5.49 -5.07
CA GLN A 27 -21.89 -6.52 -6.11
C GLN A 27 -22.40 -5.98 -7.46
N ASN A 28 -23.41 -5.12 -7.43
CA ASN A 28 -24.02 -4.60 -8.67
C ASN A 28 -23.04 -3.73 -9.46
N THR A 29 -22.40 -2.79 -8.80
CA THR A 29 -21.40 -1.92 -9.43
C THR A 29 -20.19 -2.74 -9.87
N TYR A 30 -19.70 -3.67 -9.04
CA TYR A 30 -18.59 -4.53 -9.40
C TYR A 30 -18.85 -5.34 -10.68
N GLU A 31 -19.98 -6.04 -10.77
CA GLU A 31 -20.30 -6.89 -11.95
C GLU A 31 -20.51 -6.06 -13.23
N SER A 32 -21.08 -4.85 -13.11
CA SER A 32 -21.25 -3.93 -14.26
C SER A 32 -19.91 -3.37 -14.73
N THR A 33 -19.04 -2.98 -13.80
CA THR A 33 -17.72 -2.40 -14.09
C THR A 33 -16.74 -3.44 -14.62
N LYS A 34 -16.74 -4.65 -14.04
CA LYS A 34 -15.90 -5.77 -14.45
C LYS A 34 -16.02 -6.09 -15.94
N LYS A 35 -17.22 -5.93 -16.52
CA LYS A 35 -17.45 -6.14 -17.96
C LYS A 35 -16.75 -5.10 -18.86
N LYS A 36 -16.27 -4.00 -18.29
CA LYS A 36 -15.59 -2.89 -18.97
C LYS A 36 -14.09 -2.83 -18.66
N VAL A 37 -13.59 -3.78 -17.88
CA VAL A 37 -12.18 -3.87 -17.46
C VAL A 37 -11.56 -5.16 -17.98
N LEU A 38 -10.40 -5.04 -18.57
CA LEU A 38 -9.56 -6.16 -18.96
C LEU A 38 -8.68 -6.55 -17.77
N LEU A 39 -8.74 -7.81 -17.37
CA LEU A 39 -7.86 -8.38 -16.35
C LEU A 39 -6.85 -9.32 -16.99
N LYS A 40 -5.56 -9.05 -16.78
CA LYS A 40 -4.48 -10.01 -16.98
C LYS A 40 -4.00 -10.46 -15.61
N SER A 41 -4.13 -11.73 -15.29
CA SER A 41 -3.82 -12.28 -13.96
C SER A 41 -2.59 -13.17 -13.97
N ASP A 42 -1.98 -13.29 -12.78
CA ASP A 42 -0.88 -14.20 -12.48
C ASP A 42 0.36 -14.02 -13.40
N ILE A 43 0.63 -12.79 -13.81
CA ILE A 43 1.85 -12.47 -14.56
C ILE A 43 3.03 -12.56 -13.59
N SER A 44 4.04 -13.35 -13.94
CA SER A 44 5.25 -13.47 -13.11
C SER A 44 6.19 -12.30 -13.35
N TYR A 45 6.87 -11.83 -12.32
CA TYR A 45 7.99 -10.90 -12.41
C TYR A 45 9.26 -11.53 -11.85
N ASN A 46 10.41 -11.05 -12.29
CA ASN A 46 11.69 -11.59 -11.89
C ASN A 46 11.98 -11.31 -10.41
N SER A 47 11.98 -12.35 -9.59
CA SER A 47 12.30 -12.30 -8.16
C SER A 47 12.71 -13.66 -7.65
N ASP A 48 13.72 -13.69 -6.80
CA ASP A 48 14.13 -14.91 -6.08
C ASP A 48 13.16 -15.30 -4.96
N LYS A 49 12.21 -14.43 -4.65
CA LYS A 49 11.22 -14.66 -3.60
C LYS A 49 9.99 -15.35 -4.16
N LYS A 50 9.31 -16.09 -3.29
CA LYS A 50 7.98 -16.65 -3.60
C LYS A 50 6.94 -15.53 -3.76
N ARG A 51 5.78 -15.87 -4.37
CA ARG A 51 4.67 -14.96 -4.58
C ARG A 51 5.02 -13.78 -5.51
N ASN A 52 5.85 -14.03 -6.50
CA ASN A 52 6.31 -13.08 -7.49
C ASN A 52 5.34 -13.02 -8.70
N THR A 53 4.07 -12.80 -8.44
CA THR A 53 3.05 -12.60 -9.47
C THR A 53 2.25 -11.33 -9.23
N PHE A 54 1.76 -10.73 -10.30
CA PHE A 54 0.88 -9.57 -10.24
C PHE A 54 -0.30 -9.72 -11.19
N ASP A 55 -1.35 -8.92 -10.94
CA ASP A 55 -2.49 -8.75 -11.83
C ASP A 55 -2.48 -7.33 -12.39
N ILE A 56 -2.94 -7.17 -13.64
CA ILE A 56 -3.18 -5.86 -14.26
C ILE A 56 -4.67 -5.72 -14.57
N TYR A 57 -5.27 -4.67 -14.05
CA TYR A 57 -6.63 -4.23 -14.37
C TYR A 57 -6.54 -3.00 -15.29
N MET A 58 -7.15 -3.04 -16.46
CA MET A 58 -7.11 -1.95 -17.46
C MET A 58 -8.50 -1.66 -18.02
N PRO A 59 -8.86 -0.41 -18.33
CA PRO A 59 -10.09 -0.15 -19.07
C PRO A 59 -10.03 -0.78 -20.47
N GLN A 60 -11.11 -1.43 -20.91
CA GLN A 60 -11.15 -2.11 -22.23
C GLN A 60 -10.95 -1.16 -23.41
N ASN A 61 -11.39 0.09 -23.27
CA ASN A 61 -11.40 1.08 -24.35
C ASN A 61 -10.39 2.21 -24.12
N ALA A 62 -9.24 1.90 -23.53
CA ALA A 62 -8.17 2.89 -23.34
C ALA A 62 -7.72 3.47 -24.67
N LYS A 63 -7.63 4.81 -24.75
CA LYS A 63 -7.15 5.53 -25.92
C LYS A 63 -5.70 5.98 -25.69
N GLY A 64 -4.76 5.18 -26.16
CA GLY A 64 -3.32 5.43 -25.97
C GLY A 64 -2.78 4.89 -24.64
N PRO A 65 -1.51 5.20 -24.33
CA PRO A 65 -0.89 4.81 -23.06
C PRO A 65 -1.59 5.51 -21.89
N ILE A 66 -1.92 4.73 -20.85
CA ILE A 66 -2.64 5.20 -19.65
C ILE A 66 -1.71 5.19 -18.44
N PRO A 67 -1.93 6.10 -17.45
CA PRO A 67 -1.17 6.11 -16.21
C PRO A 67 -1.26 4.79 -15.46
N VAL A 68 -0.26 4.52 -14.64
CA VAL A 68 -0.12 3.26 -13.88
C VAL A 68 -0.27 3.53 -12.38
N ILE A 69 -1.09 2.75 -11.72
CA ILE A 69 -1.11 2.66 -10.25
C ILE A 69 -0.55 1.30 -9.86
N ILE A 70 0.50 1.28 -9.03
CA ILE A 70 0.98 0.06 -8.40
C ILE A 70 0.39 0.02 -7.00
N TRP A 71 -0.57 -0.91 -6.78
CA TRP A 71 -1.29 -1.03 -5.52
C TRP A 71 -0.84 -2.25 -4.73
N VAL A 72 -0.17 -2.01 -3.61
CA VAL A 72 0.34 -3.06 -2.72
C VAL A 72 -0.72 -3.42 -1.69
N HIS A 73 -1.10 -4.69 -1.63
CA HIS A 73 -2.15 -5.17 -0.72
C HIS A 73 -1.74 -5.14 0.74
N GLY A 74 -2.72 -5.01 1.64
CA GLY A 74 -2.56 -5.12 3.07
C GLY A 74 -2.35 -6.55 3.58
N GLY A 75 -2.59 -6.78 4.88
CA GLY A 75 -2.49 -8.08 5.51
C GLY A 75 -1.38 -8.21 6.55
N ALA A 76 -1.01 -7.10 7.20
CA ALA A 76 -0.04 -7.06 8.31
C ALA A 76 1.29 -7.78 7.99
N TYR A 77 1.74 -7.74 6.74
CA TYR A 77 2.96 -8.40 6.22
C TYR A 77 2.94 -9.94 6.32
N VAL A 78 1.99 -10.54 7.00
CA VAL A 78 1.91 -12.00 7.26
C VAL A 78 0.76 -12.68 6.52
N GLY A 79 -0.07 -11.91 5.83
CA GLY A 79 -1.22 -12.38 5.06
C GLY A 79 -1.56 -11.46 3.90
N GLY A 80 -2.74 -11.65 3.31
CA GLY A 80 -3.23 -10.90 2.17
C GLY A 80 -2.83 -11.48 0.82
N ASN A 81 -3.49 -10.98 -0.21
CA ASN A 81 -3.30 -11.39 -1.59
C ASN A 81 -3.68 -10.25 -2.54
N LYS A 82 -3.04 -10.19 -3.72
CA LYS A 82 -3.35 -9.24 -4.78
C LYS A 82 -4.83 -9.20 -5.18
N THR A 83 -5.54 -10.32 -4.98
CA THR A 83 -6.97 -10.42 -5.28
C THR A 83 -7.87 -9.83 -4.20
N ASP A 84 -7.33 -9.47 -3.03
CA ASP A 84 -8.14 -8.92 -1.93
C ASP A 84 -8.67 -7.52 -2.27
N VAL A 85 -7.98 -6.80 -3.13
CA VAL A 85 -8.34 -5.44 -3.60
C VAL A 85 -9.01 -5.43 -4.98
N LYS A 86 -9.49 -6.56 -5.48
CA LYS A 86 -10.05 -6.69 -6.84
C LYS A 86 -11.23 -5.76 -7.13
N GLU A 87 -12.11 -5.50 -6.15
CA GLU A 87 -13.22 -4.56 -6.33
C GLU A 87 -12.69 -3.15 -6.52
N PHE A 88 -11.78 -2.70 -5.66
CA PHE A 88 -11.09 -1.42 -5.77
C PHE A 88 -10.37 -1.28 -7.11
N ALA A 89 -9.51 -2.24 -7.45
CA ALA A 89 -8.71 -2.20 -8.68
C ALA A 89 -9.59 -2.15 -9.93
N THR A 90 -10.68 -2.92 -9.96
CA THR A 90 -11.64 -2.91 -11.06
C THR A 90 -12.32 -1.55 -11.22
N ARG A 91 -12.80 -0.96 -10.12
CA ARG A 91 -13.49 0.34 -10.12
C ARG A 91 -12.52 1.46 -10.52
N ILE A 92 -11.35 1.54 -9.91
CA ILE A 92 -10.35 2.58 -10.21
C ILE A 92 -9.88 2.49 -11.66
N ALA A 93 -9.60 1.29 -12.17
CA ALA A 93 -9.18 1.13 -13.57
C ALA A 93 -10.22 1.71 -14.55
N HIS A 94 -11.50 1.44 -14.30
CA HIS A 94 -12.58 1.97 -15.14
C HIS A 94 -12.81 3.46 -14.94
N ASP A 95 -12.99 3.90 -13.68
CA ASP A 95 -13.50 5.25 -13.40
C ASP A 95 -12.40 6.32 -13.55
N ALA A 96 -11.13 6.00 -13.22
CA ALA A 96 -9.99 6.89 -13.42
C ALA A 96 -9.31 6.73 -14.78
N GLN A 97 -9.68 5.73 -15.60
CA GLN A 97 -9.02 5.40 -16.87
C GLN A 97 -7.51 5.18 -16.73
N VAL A 98 -7.11 4.39 -15.75
CA VAL A 98 -5.72 4.03 -15.44
C VAL A 98 -5.53 2.52 -15.44
N ALA A 99 -4.29 2.05 -15.53
CA ALA A 99 -3.95 0.67 -15.23
C ALA A 99 -3.68 0.51 -13.73
N VAL A 100 -4.24 -0.52 -13.09
CA VAL A 100 -3.93 -0.87 -11.71
C VAL A 100 -3.18 -2.19 -11.69
N ILE A 101 -1.92 -2.13 -11.27
CA ILE A 101 -1.04 -3.29 -11.09
C ILE A 101 -1.07 -3.69 -9.63
N CYS A 102 -1.54 -4.89 -9.34
CA CYS A 102 -1.66 -5.42 -7.98
C CYS A 102 -0.65 -6.57 -7.81
N PRO A 103 0.52 -6.35 -7.19
CA PRO A 103 1.47 -7.42 -6.92
C PRO A 103 1.11 -8.22 -5.69
N ASN A 104 1.49 -9.49 -5.70
CA ASN A 104 1.80 -10.25 -4.51
C ASN A 104 3.24 -9.98 -4.09
N TYR A 105 3.53 -10.20 -2.82
CA TYR A 105 4.87 -10.16 -2.24
C TYR A 105 5.03 -11.26 -1.19
N ALA A 106 6.28 -11.63 -0.89
CA ALA A 106 6.61 -12.67 0.08
C ALA A 106 6.25 -12.24 1.50
N LEU A 107 5.58 -13.13 2.22
CA LEU A 107 5.02 -12.87 3.54
C LEU A 107 6.00 -13.24 4.66
N ALA A 108 5.97 -12.48 5.73
CA ALA A 108 6.63 -12.82 6.97
C ALA A 108 5.89 -14.00 7.68
N PRO A 109 6.59 -14.85 8.41
CA PRO A 109 8.02 -14.80 8.77
C PRO A 109 8.95 -15.48 7.75
N ASP A 110 8.47 -15.97 6.62
CA ASP A 110 9.32 -16.63 5.61
C ASP A 110 10.20 -15.60 4.88
N ALA A 111 9.70 -14.37 4.71
CA ALA A 111 10.46 -13.24 4.23
C ALA A 111 10.34 -12.09 5.23
N GLN A 112 11.46 -11.72 5.83
CA GLN A 112 11.55 -10.63 6.80
C GLN A 112 11.83 -9.30 6.11
N TYR A 113 11.57 -8.20 6.80
CA TYR A 113 11.96 -6.86 6.35
C TYR A 113 13.49 -6.81 6.09
N PRO A 114 13.92 -6.21 4.97
CA PRO A 114 13.17 -5.41 3.99
C PRO A 114 12.74 -6.18 2.73
N SER A 115 12.57 -7.49 2.77
CA SER A 115 12.27 -8.33 1.59
C SER A 115 11.06 -7.85 0.80
N GLN A 116 10.03 -7.34 1.46
CA GLN A 116 8.82 -6.83 0.81
C GLN A 116 9.14 -5.61 -0.08
N ILE A 117 9.99 -4.71 0.42
CA ILE A 117 10.40 -3.51 -0.34
C ILE A 117 11.28 -3.91 -1.53
N HIS A 118 12.22 -4.86 -1.33
CA HIS A 118 13.04 -5.38 -2.43
C HIS A 118 12.17 -5.97 -3.52
N GLN A 119 11.14 -6.71 -3.16
CA GLN A 119 10.27 -7.36 -4.13
C GLN A 119 9.42 -6.36 -4.94
N ILE A 120 9.00 -5.25 -4.32
CA ILE A 120 8.38 -4.15 -5.08
C ILE A 120 9.38 -3.48 -6.01
N ASN A 121 10.65 -3.34 -5.60
CA ASN A 121 11.70 -2.82 -6.47
C ASN A 121 11.96 -3.75 -7.66
N GLU A 122 12.02 -5.06 -7.43
CA GLU A 122 12.17 -6.09 -8.46
C GLU A 122 11.01 -6.06 -9.47
N LEU A 123 9.76 -5.91 -8.98
CA LEU A 123 8.61 -5.72 -9.86
C LEU A 123 8.74 -4.47 -10.73
N VAL A 124 9.11 -3.33 -10.14
CA VAL A 124 9.25 -2.07 -10.90
C VAL A 124 10.37 -2.17 -11.92
N GLU A 125 11.50 -2.79 -11.58
CA GLU A 125 12.61 -3.04 -12.49
C GLU A 125 12.16 -3.91 -13.66
N ASP A 126 11.48 -5.03 -13.39
CA ASP A 126 10.95 -5.95 -14.41
C ASP A 126 9.96 -5.25 -15.35
N LEU A 127 9.04 -4.44 -14.81
CA LEU A 127 8.10 -3.66 -15.62
C LEU A 127 8.77 -2.62 -16.52
N LEU A 128 9.84 -1.97 -16.06
CA LEU A 128 10.58 -0.97 -16.82
C LEU A 128 11.45 -1.64 -17.91
N ASP A 129 12.08 -2.76 -17.59
CA ASP A 129 12.89 -3.52 -18.53
C ASP A 129 12.05 -4.13 -19.67
N HIS A 130 10.82 -4.53 -19.36
CA HIS A 130 9.88 -5.11 -20.32
C HIS A 130 8.76 -4.15 -20.76
N GLN A 131 8.95 -2.82 -20.61
CA GLN A 131 7.91 -1.84 -20.94
C GLN A 131 7.37 -1.93 -22.37
N ALA A 132 8.16 -2.42 -23.31
CA ALA A 132 7.73 -2.65 -24.69
C ALA A 132 6.62 -3.72 -24.82
N GLU A 133 6.47 -4.61 -23.85
CA GLU A 133 5.40 -5.62 -23.79
C GLU A 133 4.07 -5.04 -23.28
N TYR A 134 4.13 -3.81 -22.74
CA TYR A 134 2.99 -3.09 -22.18
C TYR A 134 2.73 -1.75 -22.89
N PRO A 135 2.53 -1.72 -24.23
CA PRO A 135 2.44 -0.47 -24.99
C PRO A 135 1.25 0.43 -24.60
N SER A 136 0.28 -0.12 -23.85
CA SER A 136 -0.86 0.62 -23.33
C SER A 136 -0.61 1.29 -21.97
N LEU A 137 0.57 1.12 -21.36
CA LEU A 137 0.92 1.66 -20.06
C LEU A 137 1.91 2.82 -20.19
N ASP A 138 1.65 3.92 -19.48
CA ASP A 138 2.55 5.06 -19.40
C ASP A 138 3.35 5.04 -18.10
N PHE A 139 4.54 4.45 -18.15
CA PHE A 139 5.46 4.39 -17.01
C PHE A 139 6.12 5.74 -16.66
N ASN A 140 5.82 6.82 -17.38
CA ASN A 140 6.16 8.18 -16.97
C ASN A 140 5.10 8.79 -16.02
N LYS A 141 3.99 8.08 -15.79
CA LYS A 141 2.90 8.51 -14.93
C LYS A 141 2.53 7.39 -13.95
N ILE A 142 3.34 7.23 -12.90
CA ILE A 142 3.18 6.18 -11.89
C ILE A 142 2.67 6.79 -10.58
N ILE A 143 1.64 6.19 -10.00
CA ILE A 143 1.21 6.40 -8.62
C ILE A 143 1.50 5.11 -7.85
N LEU A 144 2.13 5.24 -6.68
CA LEU A 144 2.31 4.15 -5.73
C LEU A 144 1.20 4.20 -4.68
N GLY A 145 0.55 3.08 -4.41
CA GLY A 145 -0.51 3.05 -3.41
C GLY A 145 -0.60 1.71 -2.71
N GLY A 146 -1.39 1.68 -1.67
CA GLY A 146 -1.66 0.46 -0.92
C GLY A 146 -2.55 0.71 0.28
N ASP A 147 -2.91 -0.39 0.93
CA ASP A 147 -3.71 -0.42 2.14
C ASP A 147 -2.95 -1.07 3.29
N SER A 148 -3.10 -0.55 4.50
CA SER A 148 -2.51 -1.10 5.72
C SER A 148 -1.00 -1.36 5.58
N ALA A 149 -0.52 -2.59 5.72
CA ALA A 149 0.88 -2.96 5.51
C ALA A 149 1.38 -2.59 4.11
N GLY A 150 0.54 -2.73 3.09
CA GLY A 150 0.86 -2.36 1.71
C GLY A 150 1.03 -0.85 1.53
N ALA A 151 0.25 -0.04 2.24
CA ALA A 151 0.41 1.41 2.23
C ALA A 151 1.76 1.84 2.82
N GLN A 152 2.21 1.19 3.91
CA GLN A 152 3.54 1.43 4.46
C GLN A 152 4.64 1.04 3.46
N ILE A 153 4.51 -0.12 2.79
CA ILE A 153 5.46 -0.58 1.78
C ILE A 153 5.52 0.42 0.61
N ALA A 154 4.38 0.83 0.06
CA ALA A 154 4.30 1.78 -1.05
C ALA A 154 4.87 3.15 -0.68
N ALA A 155 4.50 3.69 0.49
CA ALA A 155 4.99 4.98 0.98
C ALA A 155 6.50 4.95 1.26
N GLN A 156 7.01 3.86 1.84
CA GLN A 156 8.46 3.70 2.05
C GLN A 156 9.20 3.57 0.72
N TYR A 157 8.66 2.83 -0.23
CA TYR A 157 9.25 2.71 -1.56
C TYR A 157 9.31 4.06 -2.27
N ALA A 158 8.26 4.89 -2.17
CA ALA A 158 8.29 6.26 -2.68
C ALA A 158 9.39 7.12 -2.02
N ALA A 159 9.60 6.99 -0.71
CA ALA A 159 10.68 7.68 -0.01
C ALA A 159 12.07 7.22 -0.50
N ILE A 160 12.25 5.93 -0.78
CA ILE A 160 13.49 5.40 -1.38
C ILE A 160 13.74 6.00 -2.76
N GLN A 161 12.70 6.15 -3.60
CA GLN A 161 12.85 6.72 -4.94
C GLN A 161 13.22 8.22 -4.92
N THR A 162 12.83 8.96 -3.89
CA THR A 162 12.94 10.42 -3.84
C THR A 162 13.97 10.96 -2.85
N ASN A 163 14.53 10.10 -2.00
CA ASN A 163 15.57 10.45 -1.03
C ASN A 163 16.82 9.58 -1.22
N LYS A 164 17.82 10.08 -1.94
CA LYS A 164 19.05 9.35 -2.23
C LYS A 164 19.85 8.94 -0.98
N VAL A 165 19.83 9.76 0.08
CA VAL A 165 20.52 9.44 1.34
C VAL A 165 19.85 8.22 1.99
N TYR A 166 18.53 8.22 2.04
CA TYR A 166 17.75 7.12 2.57
C TYR A 166 17.90 5.85 1.72
N ALA A 167 17.82 5.97 0.39
CA ALA A 167 18.04 4.86 -0.53
C ALA A 167 19.42 4.21 -0.31
N ASN A 168 20.50 5.00 -0.24
CA ASN A 168 21.85 4.51 0.00
C ASN A 168 21.98 3.81 1.36
N ALA A 169 21.34 4.35 2.42
CA ALA A 169 21.37 3.74 3.75
C ALA A 169 20.66 2.38 3.81
N LEU A 170 19.75 2.12 2.87
CA LEU A 170 19.03 0.86 2.72
C LEU A 170 19.58 -0.03 1.58
N ASN A 171 20.67 0.37 0.92
CA ASN A 171 21.25 -0.31 -0.24
C ASN A 171 20.30 -0.45 -1.43
N PHE A 172 19.47 0.57 -1.69
CA PHE A 172 18.62 0.63 -2.87
C PHE A 172 19.19 1.59 -3.92
N LYS A 173 19.01 1.23 -5.18
CA LYS A 173 19.19 2.12 -6.33
C LYS A 173 17.80 2.62 -6.75
N PRO A 174 17.51 3.93 -6.69
CA PRO A 174 16.26 4.47 -7.21
C PRO A 174 16.08 4.16 -8.70
N LEU A 175 14.90 3.67 -9.07
CA LEU A 175 14.52 3.31 -10.45
C LEU A 175 13.59 4.36 -11.07
N LEU A 176 12.77 5.03 -10.23
CA LEU A 176 11.81 6.02 -10.66
C LEU A 176 12.36 7.42 -10.42
N SER A 177 12.26 8.27 -11.44
CA SER A 177 12.54 9.70 -11.27
C SER A 177 11.37 10.41 -10.58
N GLN A 178 11.63 11.59 -10.01
CA GLN A 178 10.57 12.45 -9.48
C GLN A 178 9.54 12.84 -10.54
N GLN A 179 9.95 12.85 -11.82
CA GLN A 179 9.05 13.15 -12.94
C GLN A 179 8.11 11.99 -13.27
N ASN A 180 8.55 10.75 -13.06
CA ASN A 180 7.72 9.56 -13.31
C ASN A 180 6.74 9.28 -12.16
N LEU A 181 7.14 9.59 -10.91
CA LEU A 181 6.35 9.32 -9.74
C LEU A 181 5.39 10.47 -9.45
N LYS A 182 4.12 10.30 -9.83
CA LYS A 182 3.09 11.33 -9.81
C LYS A 182 2.36 11.47 -8.48
N GLY A 183 2.37 10.43 -7.65
CA GLY A 183 1.68 10.48 -6.36
C GLY A 183 1.86 9.25 -5.50
N VAL A 184 1.43 9.38 -4.25
CA VAL A 184 1.28 8.27 -3.30
C VAL A 184 -0.14 8.26 -2.75
N ILE A 185 -0.76 7.07 -2.67
CA ILE A 185 -2.05 6.85 -2.03
C ILE A 185 -1.83 5.91 -0.83
N SER A 186 -2.07 6.41 0.38
CA SER A 186 -1.90 5.65 1.61
C SER A 186 -3.26 5.44 2.30
N TYR A 187 -3.81 4.25 2.18
CA TYR A 187 -4.99 3.84 2.93
C TYR A 187 -4.55 3.16 4.23
N CYS A 188 -4.88 3.77 5.36
CA CYS A 188 -4.69 3.23 6.71
C CYS A 188 -3.29 2.61 6.98
N GLY A 189 -2.22 3.24 6.46
CA GLY A 189 -0.87 2.71 6.58
C GLY A 189 -0.19 3.01 7.92
N PRO A 190 0.51 2.02 8.53
CA PRO A 190 1.37 2.26 9.70
C PRO A 190 2.68 2.92 9.25
N VAL A 191 2.64 4.21 8.92
CA VAL A 191 3.78 4.94 8.30
C VAL A 191 4.82 5.44 9.30
N ASN A 192 4.64 5.20 10.60
CA ASN A 192 5.63 5.51 11.65
C ASN A 192 5.80 4.33 12.62
N LEU A 193 6.39 3.24 12.14
CA LEU A 193 6.51 2.00 12.90
C LEU A 193 7.34 2.15 14.19
N GLN A 194 8.29 3.08 14.22
CA GLN A 194 9.10 3.33 15.42
C GLN A 194 8.22 3.90 16.56
N GLU A 195 7.37 4.88 16.28
CA GLU A 195 6.45 5.41 17.30
C GLU A 195 5.39 4.38 17.69
N LYS A 196 4.85 3.64 16.70
CA LYS A 196 3.89 2.57 16.97
C LYS A 196 4.40 1.50 17.92
N ALA A 197 5.70 1.20 17.89
CA ALA A 197 6.32 0.25 18.81
C ALA A 197 6.22 0.67 20.28
N HIS A 198 6.08 1.96 20.55
CA HIS A 198 5.97 2.52 21.91
C HIS A 198 4.52 2.71 22.37
N ASP A 199 3.55 2.41 21.51
CA ASP A 199 2.13 2.58 21.81
C ASP A 199 1.68 1.70 22.99
N LYS A 200 0.97 2.30 23.94
CA LYS A 200 0.52 1.64 25.19
C LYS A 200 -0.95 1.24 25.08
N SER A 201 -1.23 0.20 24.30
CA SER A 201 -2.58 -0.37 24.32
C SER A 201 -2.80 -1.23 25.57
N ASN A 202 -3.98 -1.18 26.19
CA ASN A 202 -4.38 -2.10 27.26
C ASN A 202 -5.07 -3.36 26.71
N ASN A 203 -5.35 -3.43 25.42
CA ASN A 203 -5.99 -4.58 24.78
C ASN A 203 -4.99 -5.72 24.59
N LEU A 204 -5.17 -6.82 25.31
CA LEU A 204 -4.27 -7.98 25.27
C LEU A 204 -4.24 -8.67 23.89
N LEU A 205 -5.38 -8.70 23.18
CA LEU A 205 -5.44 -9.30 21.83
C LEU A 205 -4.67 -8.45 20.84
N LEU A 206 -4.79 -7.11 20.91
CA LEU A 206 -4.03 -6.21 20.07
C LEU A 206 -2.54 -6.28 20.37
N LYS A 207 -2.14 -6.40 21.65
CA LYS A 207 -0.74 -6.63 22.03
C LYS A 207 -0.19 -7.93 21.44
N ALA A 208 -0.95 -9.02 21.54
CA ALA A 208 -0.55 -10.32 21.01
C ALA A 208 -0.43 -10.28 19.47
N PHE A 209 -1.39 -9.63 18.80
CA PHE A 209 -1.37 -9.41 17.35
C PHE A 209 -0.13 -8.60 16.94
N THR A 210 0.09 -7.43 17.53
CA THR A 210 1.23 -6.56 17.22
C THR A 210 2.56 -7.27 17.47
N LYS A 211 2.70 -7.98 18.62
CA LYS A 211 3.90 -8.77 18.92
C LYS A 211 4.16 -9.85 17.85
N THR A 212 3.12 -10.57 17.45
CA THR A 212 3.25 -11.64 16.43
C THR A 212 3.67 -11.07 15.09
N VAL A 213 3.02 -9.99 14.64
CA VAL A 213 3.33 -9.32 13.38
C VAL A 213 4.76 -8.77 13.39
N ALA A 214 5.11 -8.00 14.41
CA ALA A 214 6.44 -7.40 14.52
C ALA A 214 7.55 -8.44 14.61
N TRP A 215 7.37 -9.48 15.42
CA TRP A 215 8.32 -10.59 15.49
C TRP A 215 8.44 -11.33 14.16
N SER A 216 7.33 -11.58 13.46
CA SER A 216 7.36 -12.20 12.13
C SER A 216 8.14 -11.35 11.14
N LEU A 217 7.86 -10.04 11.10
CA LEU A 217 8.45 -9.10 10.15
C LEU A 217 9.94 -8.85 10.42
N LEU A 218 10.32 -8.71 11.69
CA LEU A 218 11.66 -8.29 12.12
C LEU A 218 12.57 -9.45 12.57
N GLY A 219 12.02 -10.66 12.67
CA GLY A 219 12.79 -11.87 13.01
C GLY A 219 13.24 -11.99 14.46
N THR A 220 12.81 -11.09 15.36
CA THR A 220 13.25 -11.06 16.76
C THR A 220 12.10 -10.80 17.72
N THR A 221 12.19 -11.40 18.93
CA THR A 221 11.27 -11.09 20.04
C THR A 221 11.50 -9.69 20.61
N ASP A 222 12.72 -9.16 20.49
CA ASP A 222 13.12 -7.83 20.95
C ASP A 222 12.88 -6.76 19.88
N TRP A 223 11.76 -6.93 19.15
CA TRP A 223 11.40 -6.11 18.00
C TRP A 223 11.30 -4.62 18.32
N LYS A 224 10.94 -4.23 19.56
CA LYS A 224 10.76 -2.81 19.94
C LYS A 224 12.05 -1.98 19.86
N THR A 225 13.20 -2.62 19.99
CA THR A 225 14.52 -1.99 19.92
C THR A 225 15.22 -2.24 18.59
N ASN A 226 14.54 -2.94 17.66
CA ASN A 226 15.12 -3.27 16.37
C ASN A 226 15.27 -2.01 15.49
N THR A 227 16.47 -1.81 14.96
CA THR A 227 16.81 -0.65 14.10
C THR A 227 15.99 -0.59 12.81
N HIS A 228 15.47 -1.73 12.34
CA HIS A 228 14.59 -1.79 11.17
C HIS A 228 13.26 -1.03 11.36
N LEU A 229 12.78 -0.84 12.61
CA LEU A 229 11.61 0.01 12.87
C LEU A 229 11.85 1.45 12.42
N LYS A 230 13.05 2.00 12.71
CA LYS A 230 13.44 3.33 12.25
C LYS A 230 13.58 3.37 10.74
N GLN A 231 14.20 2.33 10.17
CA GLN A 231 14.35 2.22 8.72
C GLN A 231 13.02 2.12 7.99
N ALA A 232 12.02 1.42 8.55
CA ALA A 232 10.70 1.24 7.97
C ALA A 232 9.74 2.42 8.25
N SER A 233 10.13 3.41 9.07
CA SER A 233 9.34 4.60 9.36
C SER A 233 9.48 5.63 8.23
N VAL A 234 8.36 6.00 7.62
CA VAL A 234 8.31 6.88 6.45
C VAL A 234 8.42 8.35 6.85
N VAL A 235 7.77 8.75 7.95
CA VAL A 235 7.69 10.15 8.40
C VAL A 235 9.07 10.84 8.47
N PRO A 236 10.12 10.23 9.06
CA PRO A 236 11.45 10.87 9.08
C PRO A 236 12.21 10.77 7.74
N ALA A 237 11.75 9.95 6.79
CA ALA A 237 12.43 9.68 5.52
C ALA A 237 11.97 10.58 4.36
N VAL A 238 10.81 11.24 4.49
CA VAL A 238 10.28 12.12 3.43
C VAL A 238 11.08 13.43 3.35
N THR A 239 11.22 13.93 2.13
CA THR A 239 11.89 15.21 1.81
C THR A 239 10.94 16.07 0.96
N GLU A 240 11.36 17.29 0.61
CA GLU A 240 10.66 18.18 -0.31
C GLU A 240 10.48 17.59 -1.72
N LYS A 241 11.16 16.48 -2.02
CA LYS A 241 11.05 15.74 -3.30
C LYS A 241 10.02 14.61 -3.26
N TYR A 242 9.42 14.38 -2.11
CA TYR A 242 8.39 13.36 -1.99
C TYR A 242 7.17 13.72 -2.86
N PRO A 243 6.51 12.76 -3.52
CA PRO A 243 5.42 13.07 -4.44
C PRO A 243 4.17 13.57 -3.69
N PRO A 244 3.24 14.26 -4.39
CA PRO A 244 1.91 14.55 -3.87
C PRO A 244 1.29 13.31 -3.23
N THR A 245 0.57 13.47 -2.12
CA THR A 245 0.10 12.32 -1.34
C THR A 245 -1.37 12.47 -0.96
N TYR A 246 -2.16 11.42 -1.19
CA TYR A 246 -3.47 11.24 -0.58
C TYR A 246 -3.37 10.25 0.58
N ILE A 247 -3.84 10.64 1.76
CA ILE A 247 -3.71 9.83 2.97
C ILE A 247 -5.01 9.82 3.76
N THR A 248 -5.43 8.62 4.21
CA THR A 248 -6.69 8.46 4.95
C THR A 248 -6.65 7.26 5.88
N ASP A 249 -7.38 7.36 6.99
CA ASP A 249 -7.70 6.24 7.88
C ASP A 249 -9.01 6.50 8.63
N GLY A 250 -9.59 5.43 9.20
CA GLY A 250 -10.67 5.52 10.16
C GLY A 250 -10.21 6.07 11.52
N ASN A 251 -11.12 6.02 12.51
CA ASN A 251 -10.82 6.45 13.88
C ASN A 251 -10.86 5.31 14.91
N THR A 252 -11.04 4.07 14.46
CA THR A 252 -11.18 2.90 15.35
C THR A 252 -10.25 1.79 14.88
N LEU A 253 -9.36 1.30 15.75
CA LEU A 253 -8.29 0.35 15.44
C LEU A 253 -7.44 0.82 14.24
N SER A 254 -7.14 2.11 14.20
CA SER A 254 -6.55 2.80 13.06
C SER A 254 -5.10 3.23 13.33
N PHE A 255 -4.43 3.66 12.27
CA PHE A 255 -3.13 4.33 12.28
C PHE A 255 -3.27 5.84 11.96
N ALA A 256 -4.46 6.42 12.23
CA ALA A 256 -4.72 7.83 11.94
C ALA A 256 -3.67 8.78 12.53
N PRO A 257 -3.21 8.63 13.80
CA PRO A 257 -2.17 9.51 14.34
C PRO A 257 -0.86 9.48 13.52
N GLU A 258 -0.51 8.33 12.97
CA GLU A 258 0.69 8.17 12.14
C GLU A 258 0.47 8.80 10.75
N GLY A 259 -0.72 8.65 10.20
CA GLY A 259 -1.12 9.31 8.96
C GLY A 259 -1.15 10.83 9.07
N GLU A 260 -1.72 11.35 10.15
CA GLU A 260 -1.72 12.79 10.47
C GLU A 260 -0.30 13.34 10.65
N ALA A 261 0.61 12.56 11.29
CA ALA A 261 2.00 12.93 11.43
C ALA A 261 2.72 13.01 10.07
N LEU A 262 2.45 12.07 9.16
CA LEU A 262 2.98 12.12 7.79
C LEU A 262 2.42 13.32 7.03
N ALA A 263 1.11 13.57 7.09
CA ALA A 263 0.48 14.71 6.44
C ALA A 263 1.06 16.04 6.94
N LYS A 264 1.23 16.17 8.25
CA LYS A 264 1.88 17.35 8.87
C LYS A 264 3.31 17.53 8.34
N ARG A 265 4.11 16.44 8.31
CA ARG A 265 5.49 16.51 7.83
C ARG A 265 5.57 16.91 6.36
N LEU A 266 4.69 16.40 5.51
CA LEU A 266 4.61 16.78 4.09
C LEU A 266 4.26 18.27 3.92
N LYS A 267 3.30 18.80 4.70
CA LYS A 267 2.97 20.23 4.70
C LYS A 267 4.15 21.11 5.10
N GLU A 268 4.92 20.71 6.12
CA GLU A 268 6.14 21.40 6.55
C GLU A 268 7.21 21.45 5.44
N LEU A 269 7.23 20.47 4.55
CA LEU A 269 8.14 20.36 3.41
C LEU A 269 7.57 20.99 2.13
N ASN A 270 6.40 21.62 2.18
CA ASN A 270 5.66 22.16 1.05
C ASN A 270 5.35 21.12 -0.04
N VAL A 271 5.18 19.85 0.36
CA VAL A 271 4.71 18.77 -0.52
C VAL A 271 3.19 18.76 -0.50
N PRO A 272 2.51 18.74 -1.67
CA PRO A 272 1.06 18.69 -1.73
C PRO A 272 0.53 17.44 -1.01
N VAL A 273 -0.46 17.62 -0.13
CA VAL A 273 -1.12 16.52 0.58
C VAL A 273 -2.61 16.76 0.68
N SER A 274 -3.38 15.75 0.31
CA SER A 274 -4.82 15.66 0.55
C SER A 274 -5.07 14.61 1.63
N GLU A 275 -5.91 14.93 2.60
CA GLU A 275 -6.12 14.08 3.77
C GLU A 275 -7.61 13.91 4.09
N LEU A 276 -7.98 12.72 4.54
CA LEU A 276 -9.32 12.41 5.02
C LEU A 276 -9.23 11.60 6.31
N PHE A 277 -9.40 12.27 7.44
CA PHE A 277 -9.45 11.65 8.77
C PHE A 277 -10.79 11.96 9.46
N PHE A 278 -11.15 11.14 10.42
CA PHE A 278 -12.44 11.20 11.11
C PHE A 278 -12.29 11.42 12.61
N SER A 279 -11.25 12.15 13.02
CA SER A 279 -10.91 12.37 14.43
C SER A 279 -12.05 13.00 15.24
N ASP A 280 -12.85 13.89 14.60
CA ASP A 280 -13.98 14.57 15.24
C ASP A 280 -15.32 13.82 15.13
N SER A 281 -15.33 12.66 14.48
CA SER A 281 -16.55 11.88 14.30
C SER A 281 -16.87 11.05 15.54
N SER A 282 -18.11 11.16 16.03
CA SER A 282 -18.64 10.26 17.05
C SER A 282 -18.94 8.83 16.53
N LYS A 283 -19.03 8.67 15.22
CA LYS A 283 -19.22 7.37 14.56
C LYS A 283 -17.90 6.60 14.57
N LYS A 284 -17.97 5.31 14.92
CA LYS A 284 -16.83 4.41 14.81
C LYS A 284 -16.61 4.04 13.34
N ILE A 285 -15.50 4.47 12.79
CA ILE A 285 -15.06 4.17 11.42
C ILE A 285 -13.82 3.31 11.55
N GLY A 286 -13.92 2.06 11.10
CA GLY A 286 -12.88 1.05 11.30
C GLY A 286 -11.69 1.21 10.37
N HIS A 287 -10.63 0.49 10.69
CA HIS A 287 -9.51 0.25 9.79
C HIS A 287 -10.01 -0.38 8.48
N GLU A 288 -9.46 0.02 7.34
CA GLU A 288 -9.88 -0.43 5.99
C GLU A 288 -11.34 -0.09 5.61
N TYR A 289 -11.95 0.93 6.24
CA TYR A 289 -13.30 1.40 5.91
C TYR A 289 -13.46 1.74 4.42
N GLN A 290 -12.37 2.08 3.74
CA GLN A 290 -12.29 2.52 2.35
C GLN A 290 -12.86 1.49 1.37
N PHE A 291 -12.87 0.22 1.75
CA PHE A 291 -13.35 -0.88 0.91
C PHE A 291 -14.81 -1.28 1.16
N ASP A 292 -15.50 -0.68 2.14
CA ASP A 292 -16.93 -0.90 2.32
C ASP A 292 -17.77 0.15 1.57
N TYR A 293 -17.89 0.01 0.27
CA TYR A 293 -18.59 0.95 -0.62
C TYR A 293 -20.06 1.19 -0.28
N ARG A 294 -20.64 0.46 0.67
CA ARG A 294 -21.99 0.68 1.19
C ARG A 294 -22.06 1.88 2.13
N THR A 295 -20.92 2.34 2.64
CA THR A 295 -20.84 3.44 3.61
C THR A 295 -20.55 4.78 2.90
N LYS A 296 -21.07 5.88 3.48
CA LYS A 296 -20.82 7.22 2.95
C LYS A 296 -19.34 7.61 3.06
N GLU A 297 -18.67 7.14 4.11
CA GLU A 297 -17.27 7.42 4.37
C GLU A 297 -16.38 6.77 3.31
N ALA A 298 -16.67 5.54 2.91
CA ALA A 298 -15.95 4.86 1.83
C ALA A 298 -16.23 5.51 0.46
N GLN A 299 -17.47 5.93 0.21
CA GLN A 299 -17.84 6.63 -1.02
C GLN A 299 -17.09 7.97 -1.14
N LEU A 300 -17.06 8.76 -0.04
CA LEU A 300 -16.30 10.01 0.01
C LEU A 300 -14.79 9.77 -0.23
N CYS A 301 -14.23 8.76 0.43
CA CYS A 301 -12.83 8.38 0.23
C CYS A 301 -12.57 8.00 -1.24
N TYR A 302 -13.46 7.24 -1.86
CA TYR A 302 -13.35 6.84 -3.24
C TYR A 302 -13.39 8.03 -4.21
N GLU A 303 -14.34 8.96 -4.01
CA GLU A 303 -14.45 10.19 -4.81
C GLU A 303 -13.17 11.05 -4.71
N GLN A 304 -12.64 11.24 -3.50
CA GLN A 304 -11.39 11.99 -3.30
C GLN A 304 -10.18 11.26 -3.91
N THR A 305 -10.18 9.93 -3.88
CA THR A 305 -9.14 9.12 -4.54
C THR A 305 -9.17 9.32 -6.06
N LEU A 306 -10.35 9.30 -6.67
CA LEU A 306 -10.51 9.58 -8.11
C LEU A 306 -10.02 10.99 -8.45
N GLN A 307 -10.42 11.98 -7.67
CA GLN A 307 -9.97 13.36 -7.86
C GLN A 307 -8.44 13.45 -7.77
N PHE A 308 -7.83 12.87 -6.74
CA PHE A 308 -6.37 12.86 -6.58
C PHE A 308 -5.65 12.23 -7.77
N ILE A 309 -6.14 11.09 -8.27
CA ILE A 309 -5.56 10.42 -9.43
C ILE A 309 -5.64 11.34 -10.67
N GLN A 310 -6.80 11.93 -10.92
CA GLN A 310 -7.02 12.83 -12.08
C GLN A 310 -6.12 14.07 -12.02
N GLU A 311 -6.04 14.75 -10.88
CA GLU A 311 -5.22 15.95 -10.70
C GLU A 311 -3.73 15.68 -10.94
N ASN A 312 -3.23 14.48 -10.58
CA ASN A 312 -1.81 14.17 -10.68
C ASN A 312 -1.41 13.42 -11.96
N THR A 313 -2.36 12.86 -12.71
CA THR A 313 -2.06 12.12 -13.95
C THR A 313 -2.49 12.83 -15.23
N LEU A 314 -3.50 13.71 -15.16
CA LEU A 314 -4.04 14.43 -16.33
C LEU A 314 -3.39 15.80 -16.55
N GLN A 315 -2.57 16.31 -15.62
CA GLN A 315 -1.81 17.54 -15.85
C GLN A 315 -0.76 17.28 -16.93
N HIS A 316 -0.80 18.12 -17.96
CA HIS A 316 -0.01 18.11 -19.19
C HIS A 316 1.48 18.37 -18.96
#